data_0cdf9f7e687ea251ec5f69221a84c86d
#
_entry.id   0cdf9f7e687ea251ec5f69221a84c86d
#
_cell.length_a   1.000
_cell.length_b   1.000
_cell.length_c   1.000
_cell.angle_alpha   90.00
_cell.angle_beta   90.00
_cell.angle_gamma   90.00
#
_symmetry.space_group_name_H-M   'P 1'
#
loop_
_entity.id
_entity.type
_entity.pdbx_description
1 polymer ?
#
loop_
_entity_poly.entity_id
_entity_poly.type
_entity_poly.pdbx_seq_one_letter_code
_entity_poly.pdbx_strand_id
1 'polypeptide(L)'
;MFIGGVIMAKKAVKKEKVTGKREIKVVNIVVSTSLKHDIPLEKMAATLSNTEYNPEQFPGLVIRIKEPKTSALIFSSGKVVCTGARSMDKVHESIKKIIKSLEKINIKIKIEPEVKIQNIVASGTVGMDLNLNVLAMKLPNTEYEPEQFPGLVYKLMEAKATFLLFSNGKVVCSGTKSEQEVENALDMLIANLKKVKA
;
A
#
# COMPACT_ATOMS: atom_id res chain seq x y z
N MET A 1 -9.87 16.30 -0.91
CA MET A 1 -9.94 15.03 -0.16
C MET A 1 -10.00 13.91 -1.19
N PHE A 2 -8.82 13.40 -1.62
CA PHE A 2 -8.74 12.40 -2.68
C PHE A 2 -8.49 11.03 -2.07
N ILE A 3 -9.52 10.20 -2.09
CA ILE A 3 -9.40 8.76 -1.83
C ILE A 3 -8.96 8.16 -3.17
N GLY A 4 -7.67 7.79 -3.26
CA GLY A 4 -7.10 7.16 -4.44
C GLY A 4 -7.85 5.89 -4.80
N GLY A 5 -8.45 5.89 -6.00
CA GLY A 5 -9.32 4.86 -6.50
C GLY A 5 -8.68 3.48 -6.56
N VAL A 6 -9.28 2.55 -5.87
CA VAL A 6 -9.17 1.12 -6.15
C VAL A 6 -10.27 0.79 -7.17
N ILE A 7 -9.97 0.95 -8.45
CA ILE A 7 -10.80 0.37 -9.51
C ILE A 7 -10.43 -1.11 -9.60
N MET A 8 -11.21 -1.95 -8.97
CA MET A 8 -11.10 -3.41 -9.07
C MET A 8 -11.98 -3.92 -10.21
N ALA A 9 -11.33 -4.56 -11.17
CA ALA A 9 -12.01 -5.38 -12.18
C ALA A 9 -12.81 -6.50 -11.49
N LYS A 10 -14.11 -6.62 -11.84
CA LYS A 10 -14.97 -7.74 -11.49
C LYS A 10 -14.40 -9.03 -12.10
N LYS A 11 -13.62 -9.82 -11.34
CA LYS A 11 -13.34 -11.22 -11.64
C LYS A 11 -14.04 -12.07 -10.60
N ALA A 12 -14.83 -13.04 -11.06
CA ALA A 12 -15.55 -14.02 -10.26
C ALA A 12 -14.60 -14.69 -9.25
N VAL A 13 -14.91 -14.52 -7.96
CA VAL A 13 -14.17 -15.15 -6.87
C VAL A 13 -14.53 -16.62 -6.83
N LYS A 14 -13.65 -17.51 -7.27
CA LYS A 14 -13.72 -18.95 -6.95
C LYS A 14 -13.73 -19.09 -5.43
N LYS A 15 -14.74 -19.79 -4.88
CA LYS A 15 -14.79 -20.18 -3.46
C LYS A 15 -13.62 -21.16 -3.16
N GLU A 16 -12.48 -20.63 -2.77
CA GLU A 16 -11.44 -21.47 -2.16
C GLU A 16 -11.82 -21.71 -0.69
N LYS A 17 -11.87 -22.98 -0.29
CA LYS A 17 -12.05 -23.38 1.12
C LYS A 17 -10.88 -22.85 1.93
N VAL A 18 -11.16 -21.99 2.90
CA VAL A 18 -10.16 -21.47 3.85
C VAL A 18 -9.66 -22.63 4.70
N THR A 19 -8.41 -23.00 4.54
CA THR A 19 -7.72 -23.95 5.41
C THR A 19 -7.33 -23.21 6.69
N GLY A 20 -7.71 -23.69 7.87
CA GLY A 20 -7.66 -23.04 9.18
C GLY A 20 -6.31 -22.52 9.72
N LYS A 21 -5.37 -22.17 8.85
CA LYS A 21 -4.08 -21.57 9.21
C LYS A 21 -4.09 -20.08 8.91
N ARG A 22 -3.77 -19.25 9.92
CA ARG A 22 -3.55 -17.80 9.70
C ARG A 22 -2.34 -17.59 8.82
N GLU A 23 -2.43 -16.65 7.90
CA GLU A 23 -1.32 -16.25 7.04
C GLU A 23 -1.51 -14.79 6.65
N ILE A 24 -0.42 -14.04 6.58
CA ILE A 24 -0.42 -12.67 6.06
C ILE A 24 0.88 -12.43 5.29
N LYS A 25 0.80 -11.71 4.16
CA LYS A 25 1.95 -11.40 3.31
C LYS A 25 1.89 -9.94 2.88
N VAL A 26 3.03 -9.28 2.87
CA VAL A 26 3.17 -7.93 2.31
C VAL A 26 2.86 -7.97 0.82
N VAL A 27 1.96 -7.09 0.39
CA VAL A 27 1.54 -6.97 -1.01
C VAL A 27 1.88 -5.61 -1.60
N ASN A 28 2.13 -4.60 -0.75
CA ASN A 28 2.58 -3.29 -1.18
C ASN A 28 3.31 -2.56 -0.06
N ILE A 29 4.41 -1.89 -0.41
CA ILE A 29 5.14 -0.98 0.47
C ILE A 29 5.12 0.40 -0.17
N VAL A 30 4.74 1.41 0.60
CA VAL A 30 4.82 2.82 0.22
C VAL A 30 5.96 3.45 1.00
N VAL A 31 6.88 4.07 0.27
CA VAL A 31 8.03 4.74 0.86
C VAL A 31 8.13 6.18 0.40
N SER A 32 8.77 7.01 1.19
CA SER A 32 9.23 8.33 0.78
C SER A 32 10.74 8.45 0.92
N THR A 33 11.33 9.26 0.05
CA THR A 33 12.76 9.62 0.12
C THR A 33 12.96 11.03 -0.45
N SER A 34 14.15 11.59 -0.26
CA SER A 34 14.56 12.86 -0.86
C SER A 34 15.88 12.69 -1.59
N LEU A 35 15.92 13.11 -2.84
CA LEU A 35 17.12 13.12 -3.67
C LEU A 35 18.05 14.30 -3.33
N LYS A 36 17.58 15.24 -2.47
CA LYS A 36 18.28 16.48 -2.09
C LYS A 36 18.81 17.26 -3.30
N HIS A 37 17.99 17.30 -4.35
CA HIS A 37 18.30 17.97 -5.61
C HIS A 37 16.99 18.42 -6.27
N ASP A 38 16.95 19.63 -6.81
CA ASP A 38 15.79 20.10 -7.58
C ASP A 38 15.71 19.37 -8.93
N ILE A 39 14.51 18.93 -9.28
CA ILE A 39 14.23 18.13 -10.47
C ILE A 39 13.39 18.93 -11.45
N PRO A 40 13.89 19.23 -12.67
CA PRO A 40 13.11 19.86 -13.73
C PRO A 40 12.11 18.86 -14.33
N LEU A 41 10.89 18.84 -13.80
CA LEU A 41 9.87 17.83 -14.13
C LEU A 41 9.46 17.88 -15.61
N GLU A 42 9.36 19.09 -16.20
CA GLU A 42 9.05 19.29 -17.62
C GLU A 42 10.11 18.62 -18.51
N LYS A 43 11.40 18.84 -18.21
CA LYS A 43 12.50 18.22 -18.93
C LYS A 43 12.48 16.70 -18.80
N MET A 44 12.17 16.21 -17.60
CA MET A 44 12.05 14.79 -17.31
C MET A 44 10.89 14.16 -18.13
N ALA A 45 9.73 14.82 -18.15
CA ALA A 45 8.56 14.38 -18.92
C ALA A 45 8.82 14.38 -20.44
N ALA A 46 9.51 15.39 -20.95
CA ALA A 46 9.86 15.48 -22.38
C ALA A 46 10.88 14.41 -22.83
N THR A 47 11.73 13.92 -21.90
CA THR A 47 12.83 12.99 -22.24
C THR A 47 12.47 11.52 -22.00
N LEU A 48 11.62 11.22 -21.03
CA LEU A 48 11.32 9.86 -20.59
C LEU A 48 9.90 9.44 -20.99
N SER A 49 9.79 8.38 -21.79
CA SER A 49 8.51 7.87 -22.31
C SER A 49 7.63 7.16 -21.27
N ASN A 50 8.18 6.83 -20.09
CA ASN A 50 7.48 6.14 -19.00
C ASN A 50 7.04 7.09 -17.89
N THR A 51 6.81 8.35 -18.22
CA THR A 51 6.38 9.41 -17.30
C THR A 51 5.05 10.01 -17.73
N GLU A 52 4.30 10.50 -16.75
CA GLU A 52 3.05 11.28 -16.91
C GLU A 52 3.20 12.54 -16.06
N TYR A 53 3.03 13.71 -16.66
CA TYR A 53 3.12 14.99 -15.95
C TYR A 53 2.09 15.98 -16.50
N ASN A 54 1.21 16.44 -15.62
CA ASN A 54 0.24 17.50 -15.89
C ASN A 54 0.22 18.47 -14.70
N PRO A 55 1.02 19.55 -14.75
CA PRO A 55 1.16 20.48 -13.62
C PRO A 55 -0.12 21.21 -13.24
N GLU A 56 -1.08 21.37 -14.17
CA GLU A 56 -2.37 21.99 -13.88
C GLU A 56 -3.27 21.11 -13.00
N GLN A 57 -3.11 19.78 -13.07
CA GLN A 57 -3.89 18.83 -12.29
C GLN A 57 -3.17 18.41 -11.00
N PHE A 58 -1.86 18.21 -11.08
CA PHE A 58 -1.07 17.70 -9.96
C PHE A 58 0.40 18.13 -10.07
N PRO A 59 1.03 18.64 -8.99
CA PRO A 59 2.39 19.19 -9.03
C PRO A 59 3.52 18.14 -9.08
N GLY A 60 3.21 16.85 -9.10
CA GLY A 60 4.16 15.76 -9.14
C GLY A 60 4.14 15.02 -10.47
N LEU A 61 5.32 14.57 -10.92
CA LEU A 61 5.48 13.71 -12.09
C LEU A 61 5.36 12.25 -11.65
N VAL A 62 4.53 11.46 -12.35
CA VAL A 62 4.47 10.01 -12.20
C VAL A 62 5.51 9.36 -13.10
N ILE A 63 6.36 8.49 -12.56
CA ILE A 63 7.22 7.59 -13.33
C ILE A 63 6.81 6.14 -13.08
N ARG A 64 6.69 5.34 -14.14
CA ARG A 64 6.34 3.91 -14.07
C ARG A 64 7.55 3.05 -14.40
N ILE A 65 7.88 2.13 -13.52
CA ILE A 65 8.98 1.18 -13.69
C ILE A 65 8.37 -0.19 -14.01
N LYS A 66 8.86 -0.84 -15.07
CA LYS A 66 8.36 -2.15 -15.52
C LYS A 66 8.88 -3.28 -14.63
N GLU A 67 10.17 -3.21 -14.28
CA GLU A 67 10.85 -4.22 -13.45
C GLU A 67 11.78 -3.52 -12.46
N PRO A 68 11.54 -3.62 -11.16
CA PRO A 68 10.33 -4.17 -10.54
C PRO A 68 9.09 -3.34 -10.91
N LYS A 69 7.91 -3.97 -10.93
CA LYS A 69 6.65 -3.29 -11.28
C LYS A 69 6.26 -2.32 -10.16
N THR A 70 6.73 -1.07 -10.28
CA THR A 70 6.52 0.01 -9.30
C THR A 70 6.19 1.31 -10.00
N SER A 71 5.65 2.25 -9.24
CA SER A 71 5.43 3.63 -9.67
C SER A 71 5.96 4.58 -8.63
N ALA A 72 6.41 5.75 -9.06
CA ALA A 72 6.81 6.80 -8.13
C ALA A 72 6.26 8.16 -8.55
N LEU A 73 5.96 8.98 -7.55
CA LEU A 73 5.70 10.40 -7.66
C LEU A 73 6.99 11.14 -7.39
N ILE A 74 7.40 12.01 -8.30
CA ILE A 74 8.58 12.84 -8.17
C ILE A 74 8.13 14.30 -8.15
N PHE A 75 8.60 15.04 -7.17
CA PHE A 75 8.32 16.46 -7.02
C PHE A 75 9.55 17.29 -7.40
N SER A 76 9.33 18.54 -7.83
CA SER A 76 10.40 19.47 -8.21
C SER A 76 11.47 19.65 -7.10
N SER A 77 11.07 19.56 -5.84
CA SER A 77 11.96 19.61 -4.67
C SER A 77 12.84 18.38 -4.48
N GLY A 78 12.78 17.38 -5.37
CA GLY A 78 13.48 16.12 -5.25
C GLY A 78 12.87 15.14 -4.24
N LYS A 79 11.70 15.42 -3.67
CA LYS A 79 10.95 14.42 -2.91
C LYS A 79 10.41 13.35 -3.85
N VAL A 80 10.47 12.09 -3.41
CA VAL A 80 9.98 10.92 -4.15
C VAL A 80 9.10 10.09 -3.24
N VAL A 81 7.93 9.67 -3.73
CA VAL A 81 7.07 8.68 -3.09
C VAL A 81 6.96 7.49 -4.02
N CYS A 82 7.45 6.32 -3.58
CA CYS A 82 7.44 5.08 -4.39
C CYS A 82 6.46 4.07 -3.80
N THR A 83 5.75 3.37 -4.69
CA THR A 83 4.75 2.36 -4.36
C THR A 83 4.77 1.19 -5.35
N GLY A 84 4.17 0.05 -5.00
CA GLY A 84 4.06 -1.14 -5.85
C GLY A 84 5.07 -2.24 -5.51
N ALA A 85 6.11 -1.93 -4.74
CA ALA A 85 7.08 -2.92 -4.28
C ALA A 85 6.47 -3.82 -3.18
N ARG A 86 6.94 -5.07 -3.13
CA ARG A 86 6.53 -6.07 -2.11
C ARG A 86 7.65 -6.40 -1.13
N SER A 87 8.85 -5.85 -1.30
CA SER A 87 9.99 -5.99 -0.40
C SER A 87 10.86 -4.74 -0.45
N MET A 88 11.67 -4.51 0.58
CA MET A 88 12.60 -3.38 0.61
C MET A 88 13.68 -3.47 -0.48
N ASP A 89 14.12 -4.67 -0.86
CA ASP A 89 15.05 -4.84 -1.98
C ASP A 89 14.47 -4.29 -3.28
N LYS A 90 13.17 -4.56 -3.54
CA LYS A 90 12.47 -4.02 -4.72
C LYS A 90 12.24 -2.51 -4.64
N VAL A 91 12.08 -1.96 -3.43
CA VAL A 91 12.07 -0.51 -3.21
C VAL A 91 13.41 0.09 -3.61
N HIS A 92 14.53 -0.42 -3.06
CA HIS A 92 15.87 0.09 -3.36
C HIS A 92 16.21 -0.04 -4.85
N GLU A 93 15.85 -1.16 -5.48
CA GLU A 93 16.02 -1.35 -6.94
C GLU A 93 15.26 -0.27 -7.72
N SER A 94 14.03 0.05 -7.31
CA SER A 94 13.20 1.08 -7.95
C SER A 94 13.82 2.47 -7.81
N ILE A 95 14.28 2.84 -6.61
CA ILE A 95 14.93 4.13 -6.37
C ILE A 95 16.23 4.26 -7.20
N LYS A 96 17.04 3.20 -7.29
CA LYS A 96 18.23 3.19 -8.15
C LYS A 96 17.89 3.42 -9.63
N LYS A 97 16.81 2.81 -10.13
CA LYS A 97 16.33 3.02 -11.52
C LYS A 97 15.82 4.44 -11.75
N ILE A 98 15.15 5.05 -10.76
CA ILE A 98 14.74 6.45 -10.82
C ILE A 98 15.98 7.35 -10.93
N ILE A 99 16.98 7.16 -10.07
CA ILE A 99 18.23 7.92 -10.09
C ILE A 99 18.94 7.78 -11.45
N LYS A 100 19.05 6.56 -11.96
CA LYS A 100 19.62 6.31 -13.30
C LYS A 100 18.83 7.00 -14.43
N SER A 101 17.51 7.13 -14.28
CA SER A 101 16.69 7.86 -15.27
C SER A 101 16.98 9.36 -15.26
N LEU A 102 17.37 9.95 -14.13
CA LEU A 102 17.77 11.36 -14.02
C LEU A 102 19.09 11.65 -14.74
N GLU A 103 19.99 10.66 -14.86
CA GLU A 103 21.24 10.81 -15.63
C GLU A 103 20.98 11.13 -17.09
N LYS A 104 19.86 10.64 -17.67
CA LYS A 104 19.45 10.92 -19.06
C LYS A 104 19.12 12.40 -19.30
N ILE A 105 18.82 13.14 -18.26
CA ILE A 105 18.58 14.58 -18.31
C ILE A 105 19.75 15.39 -17.72
N ASN A 106 20.92 14.75 -17.57
CA ASN A 106 22.16 15.32 -17.03
C ASN A 106 22.09 15.70 -15.54
N ILE A 107 21.22 15.03 -14.75
CA ILE A 107 21.18 15.17 -13.30
C ILE A 107 21.87 13.97 -12.65
N LYS A 108 22.90 14.25 -11.85
CA LYS A 108 23.66 13.26 -11.11
C LYS A 108 23.39 13.37 -9.62
N ILE A 109 22.73 12.37 -9.06
CA ILE A 109 22.50 12.27 -7.61
C ILE A 109 23.73 11.59 -6.99
N LYS A 110 24.44 12.32 -6.10
CA LYS A 110 25.69 11.87 -5.48
C LYS A 110 25.50 11.21 -4.12
N ILE A 111 24.29 11.26 -3.58
CA ILE A 111 23.94 10.70 -2.27
C ILE A 111 23.23 9.36 -2.42
N GLU A 112 23.36 8.50 -1.42
CA GLU A 112 22.42 7.39 -1.24
C GLU A 112 21.20 7.89 -0.46
N PRO A 113 20.02 7.95 -1.09
CA PRO A 113 18.87 8.55 -0.44
C PRO A 113 18.33 7.67 0.70
N GLU A 114 18.12 8.25 1.87
CA GLU A 114 17.45 7.59 2.99
C GLU A 114 16.00 7.28 2.60
N VAL A 115 15.60 6.03 2.73
CA VAL A 115 14.25 5.56 2.40
C VAL A 115 13.44 5.37 3.69
N LYS A 116 12.28 6.04 3.78
CA LYS A 116 11.36 5.95 4.94
C LYS A 116 10.07 5.24 4.54
N ILE A 117 9.74 4.14 5.21
CA ILE A 117 8.47 3.45 5.02
C ILE A 117 7.35 4.35 5.56
N GLN A 118 6.35 4.61 4.73
CA GLN A 118 5.16 5.39 5.08
C GLN A 118 3.95 4.49 5.36
N ASN A 119 3.85 3.39 4.63
CA ASN A 119 2.76 2.44 4.79
C ASN A 119 3.16 1.07 4.24
N ILE A 120 2.71 0.02 4.91
CA ILE A 120 2.73 -1.36 4.42
C ILE A 120 1.29 -1.81 4.25
N VAL A 121 0.99 -2.41 3.11
CA VAL A 121 -0.27 -3.13 2.88
C VAL A 121 0.06 -4.61 2.83
N ALA A 122 -0.65 -5.38 3.65
CA ALA A 122 -0.53 -6.82 3.69
C ALA A 122 -1.90 -7.47 3.49
N SER A 123 -1.94 -8.62 2.84
CA SER A 123 -3.16 -9.41 2.67
C SER A 123 -2.96 -10.82 3.17
N GLY A 124 -4.03 -11.40 3.73
CA GLY A 124 -3.94 -12.71 4.34
C GLY A 124 -5.30 -13.30 4.70
N THR A 125 -5.27 -14.19 5.69
CA THR A 125 -6.48 -14.82 6.24
C THR A 125 -6.36 -15.02 7.74
N VAL A 126 -7.48 -14.88 8.44
CA VAL A 126 -7.60 -15.25 9.86
C VAL A 126 -7.90 -16.73 10.05
N GLY A 127 -8.06 -17.51 8.97
CA GLY A 127 -8.29 -18.95 9.01
C GLY A 127 -9.69 -19.39 9.45
N MET A 128 -10.66 -18.46 9.50
CA MET A 128 -12.05 -18.74 9.89
C MET A 128 -13.04 -17.88 9.13
N ASP A 129 -14.25 -18.37 8.90
CA ASP A 129 -15.35 -17.56 8.36
C ASP A 129 -15.82 -16.53 9.37
N LEU A 130 -16.20 -15.34 8.89
CA LEU A 130 -16.60 -14.19 9.68
C LEU A 130 -18.06 -13.80 9.40
N ASN A 131 -18.84 -13.59 10.45
CA ASN A 131 -20.15 -12.96 10.35
C ASN A 131 -19.99 -11.44 10.49
N LEU A 132 -19.90 -10.74 9.35
CA LEU A 132 -19.61 -9.31 9.34
C LEU A 132 -20.68 -8.47 10.02
N ASN A 133 -21.97 -8.87 9.96
CA ASN A 133 -23.05 -8.19 10.67
C ASN A 133 -22.86 -8.25 12.19
N VAL A 134 -22.49 -9.41 12.71
CA VAL A 134 -22.23 -9.59 14.15
C VAL A 134 -20.98 -8.79 14.57
N LEU A 135 -19.93 -8.80 13.74
CA LEU A 135 -18.70 -8.02 14.02
C LEU A 135 -18.98 -6.52 14.05
N ALA A 136 -19.78 -6.01 13.09
CA ALA A 136 -20.17 -4.60 13.04
C ALA A 136 -20.95 -4.14 14.26
N MET A 137 -21.76 -5.02 14.84
CA MET A 137 -22.53 -4.70 16.07
C MET A 137 -21.68 -4.79 17.36
N LYS A 138 -20.67 -5.66 17.40
CA LYS A 138 -19.95 -5.97 18.64
C LYS A 138 -18.54 -5.34 18.73
N LEU A 139 -17.91 -5.02 17.61
CA LEU A 139 -16.58 -4.38 17.60
C LEU A 139 -16.72 -2.86 17.50
N PRO A 140 -15.97 -2.09 18.29
CA PRO A 140 -15.89 -0.64 18.15
C PRO A 140 -15.12 -0.26 16.86
N ASN A 141 -15.28 0.97 16.39
CA ASN A 141 -14.55 1.54 15.25
C ASN A 141 -14.67 0.71 13.97
N THR A 142 -15.85 0.17 13.69
CA THR A 142 -16.18 -0.55 12.47
C THR A 142 -17.10 0.28 11.58
N GLU A 143 -16.92 0.11 10.26
CA GLU A 143 -17.80 0.65 9.20
C GLU A 143 -18.18 -0.52 8.29
N TYR A 144 -19.48 -0.78 8.10
CA TYR A 144 -19.95 -1.88 7.26
C TYR A 144 -21.22 -1.50 6.52
N GLU A 145 -21.11 -1.34 5.20
CA GLU A 145 -22.18 -1.00 4.29
C GLU A 145 -22.19 -2.00 3.12
N PRO A 146 -22.79 -3.19 3.31
CA PRO A 146 -22.72 -4.31 2.36
C PRO A 146 -23.26 -3.97 0.96
N GLU A 147 -24.18 -3.02 0.84
CA GLU A 147 -24.72 -2.55 -0.45
C GLU A 147 -23.68 -1.76 -1.27
N GLN A 148 -22.72 -1.12 -0.62
CA GLN A 148 -21.66 -0.34 -1.27
C GLN A 148 -20.37 -1.16 -1.43
N PHE A 149 -19.99 -1.91 -0.39
CA PHE A 149 -18.74 -2.67 -0.35
C PHE A 149 -18.89 -3.93 0.52
N PRO A 150 -18.47 -5.12 0.01
CA PRO A 150 -18.71 -6.39 0.70
C PRO A 150 -17.78 -6.67 1.88
N GLY A 151 -16.87 -5.77 2.20
CA GLY A 151 -15.91 -5.89 3.32
C GLY A 151 -16.27 -4.96 4.47
N LEU A 152 -16.01 -5.40 5.69
CA LEU A 152 -16.10 -4.58 6.89
C LEU A 152 -14.75 -3.89 7.12
N VAL A 153 -14.78 -2.57 7.29
CA VAL A 153 -13.62 -1.78 7.72
C VAL A 153 -13.53 -1.83 9.24
N TYR A 154 -12.40 -2.24 9.80
CA TYR A 154 -12.14 -2.25 11.23
C TYR A 154 -10.87 -1.45 11.54
N LYS A 155 -11.00 -0.34 12.26
CA LYS A 155 -9.88 0.49 12.71
C LYS A 155 -9.40 -0.01 14.07
N LEU A 156 -8.29 -0.75 14.08
CA LEU A 156 -7.64 -1.26 15.29
C LEU A 156 -6.70 -0.18 15.84
N MET A 157 -7.24 0.65 16.72
CA MET A 157 -6.57 1.88 17.19
C MET A 157 -5.26 1.59 17.93
N GLU A 158 -5.21 0.53 18.73
CA GLU A 158 -4.05 0.14 19.54
C GLU A 158 -2.85 -0.25 18.68
N ALA A 159 -3.11 -0.86 17.52
CA ALA A 159 -2.07 -1.23 16.56
C ALA A 159 -1.84 -0.16 15.47
N LYS A 160 -2.60 0.95 15.49
CA LYS A 160 -2.61 1.96 14.43
C LYS A 160 -2.81 1.36 13.04
N ALA A 161 -3.56 0.27 12.96
CA ALA A 161 -3.81 -0.48 11.75
C ALA A 161 -5.29 -0.45 11.37
N THR A 162 -5.57 -0.48 10.07
CA THR A 162 -6.92 -0.63 9.53
C THR A 162 -7.00 -1.95 8.78
N PHE A 163 -8.00 -2.73 9.11
CA PHE A 163 -8.31 -3.99 8.45
C PHE A 163 -9.55 -3.86 7.58
N LEU A 164 -9.48 -4.45 6.38
CA LEU A 164 -10.66 -4.85 5.61
C LEU A 164 -10.89 -6.33 5.89
N LEU A 165 -12.07 -6.67 6.42
CA LEU A 165 -12.45 -8.03 6.78
C LEU A 165 -13.51 -8.52 5.80
N PHE A 166 -13.34 -9.75 5.31
CA PHE A 166 -14.30 -10.40 4.39
C PHE A 166 -14.89 -11.63 5.04
N SER A 167 -16.13 -11.97 4.67
CA SER A 167 -16.88 -13.10 5.24
C SER A 167 -16.16 -14.44 5.17
N ASN A 168 -15.33 -14.64 4.14
CA ASN A 168 -14.51 -15.85 3.96
C ASN A 168 -13.21 -15.83 4.80
N GLY A 169 -13.07 -14.94 5.76
CA GLY A 169 -11.89 -14.81 6.61
C GLY A 169 -10.66 -14.18 5.94
N LYS A 170 -10.74 -13.74 4.69
CA LYS A 170 -9.67 -12.95 4.08
C LYS A 170 -9.61 -11.56 4.72
N VAL A 171 -8.39 -11.03 4.82
CA VAL A 171 -8.13 -9.73 5.43
C VAL A 171 -7.12 -8.93 4.61
N VAL A 172 -7.25 -7.61 4.65
CA VAL A 172 -6.22 -6.68 4.17
C VAL A 172 -5.89 -5.73 5.31
N CYS A 173 -4.62 -5.66 5.68
CA CYS A 173 -4.08 -4.76 6.70
C CYS A 173 -3.38 -3.58 6.04
N SER A 174 -3.56 -2.39 6.58
CA SER A 174 -2.85 -1.16 6.18
C SER A 174 -2.62 -0.24 7.39
N GLY A 175 -1.72 0.74 7.25
CA GLY A 175 -1.40 1.72 8.30
C GLY A 175 -0.10 1.42 9.07
N THR A 176 0.42 0.22 8.98
CA THR A 176 1.67 -0.22 9.61
C THR A 176 2.91 0.22 8.84
N LYS A 177 4.06 0.24 9.50
CA LYS A 177 5.35 0.66 8.93
C LYS A 177 6.45 -0.39 9.01
N SER A 178 6.16 -1.55 9.59
CA SER A 178 7.06 -2.71 9.62
C SER A 178 6.29 -4.01 9.49
N GLU A 179 6.96 -5.08 9.05
CA GLU A 179 6.37 -6.42 8.99
C GLU A 179 6.00 -6.93 10.38
N GLN A 180 6.80 -6.60 11.39
CA GLN A 180 6.48 -6.94 12.78
C GLN A 180 5.19 -6.28 13.26
N GLU A 181 4.95 -5.00 12.89
CA GLU A 181 3.68 -4.32 13.20
C GLU A 181 2.49 -5.00 12.51
N VAL A 182 2.66 -5.48 11.26
CA VAL A 182 1.61 -6.24 10.55
C VAL A 182 1.25 -7.52 11.31
N GLU A 183 2.25 -8.30 11.73
CA GLU A 183 2.03 -9.55 12.48
C GLU A 183 1.38 -9.28 13.83
N ASN A 184 1.87 -8.30 14.57
CA ASN A 184 1.29 -7.90 15.85
C ASN A 184 -0.17 -7.44 15.70
N ALA A 185 -0.47 -6.65 14.68
CA ALA A 185 -1.82 -6.21 14.38
C ALA A 185 -2.76 -7.37 14.04
N LEU A 186 -2.26 -8.37 13.28
CA LEU A 186 -3.03 -9.58 12.97
C LEU A 186 -3.33 -10.40 14.22
N ASP A 187 -2.36 -10.55 15.14
CA ASP A 187 -2.56 -11.26 16.39
C ASP A 187 -3.61 -10.59 17.27
N MET A 188 -3.56 -9.25 17.37
CA MET A 188 -4.57 -8.46 18.10
C MET A 188 -5.95 -8.58 17.44
N LEU A 189 -6.03 -8.52 16.10
CA LEU A 189 -7.27 -8.74 15.38
C LEU A 189 -7.87 -10.10 15.74
N ILE A 190 -7.09 -11.19 15.65
CA ILE A 190 -7.56 -12.55 15.93
C ILE A 190 -8.04 -12.66 17.39
N ALA A 191 -7.32 -12.05 18.34
CA ALA A 191 -7.74 -12.03 19.74
C ALA A 191 -9.11 -11.34 19.91
N ASN A 192 -9.34 -10.21 19.24
CA ASN A 192 -10.62 -9.49 19.29
C ASN A 192 -11.75 -10.28 18.61
N LEU A 193 -11.48 -10.92 17.47
CA LEU A 193 -12.45 -11.78 16.79
C LEU A 193 -12.88 -12.98 17.64
N LYS A 194 -11.95 -13.60 18.39
CA LYS A 194 -12.26 -14.69 19.32
C LYS A 194 -13.15 -14.24 20.47
N LYS A 195 -12.93 -13.04 21.03
CA LYS A 195 -13.78 -12.49 22.12
C LYS A 195 -15.23 -12.27 21.65
N VAL A 196 -15.43 -11.91 20.39
CA VAL A 196 -16.76 -11.66 19.82
C VAL A 196 -17.50 -12.96 19.54
N LYS A 197 -16.81 -14.07 19.21
CA LYS A 197 -17.39 -15.39 18.96
C LYS A 197 -17.76 -16.15 20.25
N ALA A 198 -17.18 -15.78 21.37
CA ALA A 198 -17.49 -16.32 22.68
C ALA A 198 -18.74 -15.67 23.28
#